data_2b3cc9b644e52c7d644e59ff200417f3
#
_entry.id   2b3cc9b644e52c7d644e59ff200417f3
#
_cell.length_a   1.000
_cell.length_b   1.000
_cell.length_c   1.000
_cell.angle_alpha   90.00
_cell.angle_beta   90.00
_cell.angle_gamma   90.00
#
_symmetry.space_group_name_H-M   'P 1'
#
loop_
_entity.id
_entity.type
_entity.pdbx_description
1 polymer ?
#
loop_
_entity_poly.entity_id
_entity_poly.type
_entity_poly.pdbx_seq_one_letter_code
_entity_poly.pdbx_strand_id
1 'polypeptide(L)'
;MTKTILITGAGTGIGKDTAFALAQRGHQVLATTQTDAQALALQASAEAQGLKLEAFKLDITSAADRTLLTQRRIDVLINNAAMGDSGSLAEVDIDRVRQLFEVNLFATLELTQVALRQMIERQSGTVLFISSIAGRVPMPFLMPYSMSKFALSAAAAGLRAEMDQLKKNIHITVIEPGAIHTGFNQAMTDSKYAWMGPSSYFAHQAEAMKKQERITFNWLEAKTTRSIVNAIVKASEAKRPRLRYVAPWIQGFGVRLARILGV
;
A
#
# COMPACT_ATOMS: atom_id res chain seq x y z
N MET A 1 -23.78 -2.48 7.58
CA MET A 1 -24.08 -3.12 6.28
C MET A 1 -22.86 -3.89 5.83
N THR A 2 -23.05 -5.12 5.40
CA THR A 2 -21.99 -5.94 4.78
C THR A 2 -21.59 -5.34 3.43
N LYS A 3 -20.30 -5.26 3.15
CA LYS A 3 -19.72 -4.77 1.89
C LYS A 3 -18.90 -5.86 1.25
N THR A 4 -18.79 -5.87 -0.07
CA THR A 4 -17.79 -6.65 -0.80
C THR A 4 -16.51 -5.82 -0.92
N ILE A 5 -15.43 -6.28 -0.31
CA ILE A 5 -14.16 -5.56 -0.18
C ILE A 5 -13.06 -6.36 -0.84
N LEU A 6 -12.46 -5.79 -1.88
CA LEU A 6 -11.28 -6.37 -2.52
C LEU A 6 -10.02 -5.72 -1.93
N ILE A 7 -9.06 -6.54 -1.54
CA ILE A 7 -7.74 -6.09 -1.08
C ILE A 7 -6.64 -6.78 -1.88
N THR A 8 -5.73 -6.00 -2.45
CA THR A 8 -4.58 -6.52 -3.19
C THR A 8 -3.36 -6.72 -2.29
N GLY A 9 -2.52 -7.71 -2.60
CA GLY A 9 -1.32 -7.98 -1.81
C GLY A 9 -1.62 -8.44 -0.39
N ALA A 10 -2.64 -9.29 -0.22
CA ALA A 10 -3.11 -9.76 1.08
C ALA A 10 -2.33 -10.97 1.64
N GLY A 11 -1.25 -11.40 1.00
CA GLY A 11 -0.49 -12.58 1.44
C GLY A 11 0.20 -12.42 2.78
N THR A 12 0.63 -11.21 3.13
CA THR A 12 1.40 -10.92 4.35
C THR A 12 1.09 -9.53 4.90
N GLY A 13 1.61 -9.23 6.10
CA GLY A 13 1.68 -7.90 6.69
C GLY A 13 0.34 -7.16 6.76
N ILE A 14 0.34 -5.88 6.42
CA ILE A 14 -0.86 -5.01 6.51
C ILE A 14 -2.02 -5.58 5.70
N GLY A 15 -1.76 -6.12 4.50
CA GLY A 15 -2.80 -6.68 3.64
C GLY A 15 -3.51 -7.87 4.28
N LYS A 16 -2.75 -8.85 4.78
CA LYS A 16 -3.29 -10.04 5.45
C LYS A 16 -4.08 -9.66 6.70
N ASP A 17 -3.49 -8.86 7.57
CA ASP A 17 -4.13 -8.47 8.83
C ASP A 17 -5.41 -7.66 8.60
N THR A 18 -5.42 -6.82 7.55
CA THR A 18 -6.63 -6.07 7.13
C THR A 18 -7.70 -7.00 6.59
N ALA A 19 -7.34 -7.96 5.72
CA ALA A 19 -8.29 -8.94 5.19
C ALA A 19 -8.97 -9.73 6.33
N PHE A 20 -8.19 -10.18 7.30
CA PHE A 20 -8.69 -10.91 8.46
C PHE A 20 -9.59 -10.04 9.35
N ALA A 21 -9.17 -8.81 9.64
CA ALA A 21 -9.97 -7.88 10.45
C ALA A 21 -11.33 -7.56 9.78
N LEU A 22 -11.36 -7.40 8.46
CA LEU A 22 -12.59 -7.14 7.71
C LEU A 22 -13.50 -8.39 7.65
N ALA A 23 -12.92 -9.59 7.50
CA ALA A 23 -13.67 -10.85 7.54
C ALA A 23 -14.29 -11.11 8.93
N GLN A 24 -13.55 -10.83 10.02
CA GLN A 24 -14.06 -10.89 11.39
C GLN A 24 -15.25 -9.96 11.63
N ARG A 25 -15.33 -8.85 10.89
CA ARG A 25 -16.44 -7.88 10.95
C ARG A 25 -17.63 -8.25 10.07
N GLY A 26 -17.58 -9.40 9.40
CA GLY A 26 -18.68 -9.93 8.60
C GLY A 26 -18.78 -9.32 7.19
N HIS A 27 -17.71 -8.71 6.68
CA HIS A 27 -17.63 -8.28 5.28
C HIS A 27 -17.33 -9.47 4.37
N GLN A 28 -17.78 -9.40 3.11
CA GLN A 28 -17.34 -10.31 2.05
C GLN A 28 -15.97 -9.83 1.56
N VAL A 29 -14.91 -10.54 1.93
CA VAL A 29 -13.54 -10.16 1.62
C VAL A 29 -13.01 -10.98 0.46
N LEU A 30 -12.57 -10.28 -0.59
CA LEU A 30 -11.85 -10.78 -1.75
C LEU A 30 -10.37 -10.44 -1.55
N ALA A 31 -9.59 -11.40 -1.05
CA ALA A 31 -8.20 -11.21 -0.67
C ALA A 31 -7.28 -11.72 -1.77
N THR A 32 -6.51 -10.84 -2.43
CA THR A 32 -5.72 -11.27 -3.57
C THR A 32 -4.23 -11.25 -3.30
N THR A 33 -3.53 -12.14 -3.98
CA THR A 33 -2.07 -12.34 -3.89
C THR A 33 -1.47 -12.43 -5.27
N GLN A 34 -0.15 -12.29 -5.37
CA GLN A 34 0.53 -12.32 -6.66
C GLN A 34 0.56 -13.72 -7.29
N THR A 35 0.61 -14.79 -6.48
CA THR A 35 0.70 -16.17 -6.95
C THR A 35 -0.38 -17.06 -6.34
N ASP A 36 -0.71 -18.16 -7.03
CA ASP A 36 -1.66 -19.16 -6.52
C ASP A 36 -1.19 -19.80 -5.21
N ALA A 37 0.11 -20.05 -5.08
CA ALA A 37 0.67 -20.61 -3.85
C ALA A 37 0.43 -19.70 -2.64
N GLN A 38 0.59 -18.39 -2.82
CA GLN A 38 0.30 -17.39 -1.77
C GLN A 38 -1.22 -17.35 -1.46
N ALA A 39 -2.07 -17.46 -2.48
CA ALA A 39 -3.52 -17.49 -2.29
C ALA A 39 -3.96 -18.70 -1.48
N LEU A 40 -3.47 -19.88 -1.81
CA LEU A 40 -3.75 -21.12 -1.07
C LEU A 40 -3.29 -21.04 0.38
N ALA A 41 -2.10 -20.51 0.63
CA ALA A 41 -1.58 -20.32 1.98
C ALA A 41 -2.42 -19.31 2.80
N LEU A 42 -2.88 -18.22 2.15
CA LEU A 42 -3.77 -17.24 2.78
C LEU A 42 -5.13 -17.84 3.12
N GLN A 43 -5.72 -18.60 2.19
CA GLN A 43 -6.99 -19.30 2.37
C GLN A 43 -6.92 -20.27 3.56
N ALA A 44 -5.91 -21.15 3.58
CA ALA A 44 -5.70 -22.08 4.69
C ALA A 44 -5.50 -21.38 6.04
N SER A 45 -4.75 -20.25 6.03
CA SER A 45 -4.54 -19.44 7.25
C SER A 45 -5.82 -18.78 7.77
N ALA A 46 -6.75 -18.40 6.88
CA ALA A 46 -8.05 -17.86 7.25
C ALA A 46 -8.96 -18.95 7.82
N GLU A 47 -9.04 -20.10 7.16
CA GLU A 47 -9.83 -21.26 7.59
C GLU A 47 -9.41 -21.76 8.97
N ALA A 48 -8.11 -21.84 9.23
CA ALA A 48 -7.56 -22.23 10.53
C ALA A 48 -7.99 -21.28 11.68
N GLN A 49 -8.39 -20.05 11.35
CA GLN A 49 -8.91 -19.06 12.30
C GLN A 49 -10.46 -18.93 12.25
N GLY A 50 -11.13 -19.79 11.50
CA GLY A 50 -12.59 -19.75 11.34
C GLY A 50 -13.10 -18.52 10.57
N LEU A 51 -12.23 -17.88 9.78
CA LEU A 51 -12.57 -16.68 9.01
C LEU A 51 -13.08 -17.05 7.61
N LYS A 52 -14.14 -16.38 7.18
CA LYS A 52 -14.68 -16.53 5.83
C LYS A 52 -14.16 -15.41 4.94
N LEU A 53 -13.31 -15.74 3.99
CA LEU A 53 -12.86 -14.87 2.90
C LEU A 53 -12.62 -15.72 1.64
N GLU A 54 -12.52 -15.07 0.49
CA GLU A 54 -12.11 -15.70 -0.77
C GLU A 54 -10.71 -15.22 -1.10
N ALA A 55 -9.73 -16.16 -1.10
CA ALA A 55 -8.37 -15.85 -1.51
C ALA A 55 -8.11 -16.39 -2.93
N PHE A 56 -7.58 -15.54 -3.82
CA PHE A 56 -7.24 -15.92 -5.19
C PHE A 56 -6.06 -15.12 -5.74
N LYS A 57 -5.45 -15.68 -6.80
CA LYS A 57 -4.37 -14.99 -7.51
C LYS A 57 -4.92 -13.78 -8.27
N LEU A 58 -4.27 -12.65 -8.11
CA LEU A 58 -4.40 -11.46 -8.93
C LEU A 58 -3.06 -10.72 -8.93
N ASP A 59 -2.25 -10.92 -9.95
CA ASP A 59 -1.10 -10.08 -10.21
C ASP A 59 -1.58 -8.76 -10.81
N ILE A 60 -1.42 -7.67 -10.07
CA ILE A 60 -1.91 -6.36 -10.52
C ILE A 60 -1.22 -5.86 -11.79
N THR A 61 -0.04 -6.38 -12.13
CA THR A 61 0.67 -6.05 -13.37
C THR A 61 0.12 -6.80 -14.59
N SER A 62 -0.61 -7.89 -14.37
CA SER A 62 -1.24 -8.68 -15.43
C SER A 62 -2.56 -8.06 -15.88
N ALA A 63 -2.64 -7.64 -17.13
CA ALA A 63 -3.89 -7.14 -17.72
C ALA A 63 -5.01 -8.21 -17.71
N ALA A 64 -4.65 -9.49 -17.91
CA ALA A 64 -5.58 -10.61 -17.85
C ALA A 64 -6.18 -10.77 -16.45
N ASP A 65 -5.33 -10.71 -15.40
CA ASP A 65 -5.79 -10.84 -14.02
C ASP A 65 -6.70 -9.65 -13.64
N ARG A 66 -6.38 -8.42 -14.04
CA ARG A 66 -7.22 -7.24 -13.78
C ARG A 66 -8.60 -7.34 -14.44
N THR A 67 -8.70 -7.99 -15.61
CA THR A 67 -10.00 -8.19 -16.27
C THR A 67 -10.95 -9.11 -15.49
N LEU A 68 -10.45 -10.00 -14.64
CA LEU A 68 -11.29 -10.85 -13.78
C LEU A 68 -12.20 -10.03 -12.86
N LEU A 69 -11.83 -8.79 -12.55
CA LEU A 69 -12.60 -7.91 -11.68
C LEU A 69 -13.83 -7.30 -12.37
N THR A 70 -13.91 -7.32 -13.69
CA THR A 70 -15.07 -6.77 -14.42
C THR A 70 -16.36 -7.52 -14.12
N GLN A 71 -16.26 -8.79 -13.72
CA GLN A 71 -17.39 -9.67 -13.39
C GLN A 71 -17.71 -9.71 -11.87
N ARG A 72 -16.97 -8.96 -11.05
CA ARG A 72 -17.13 -8.99 -9.59
C ARG A 72 -17.61 -7.63 -9.09
N ARG A 73 -18.68 -7.63 -8.31
CA ARG A 73 -19.10 -6.41 -7.61
C ARG A 73 -18.11 -6.10 -6.49
N ILE A 74 -17.58 -4.89 -6.49
CA ILE A 74 -16.63 -4.41 -5.48
C ILE A 74 -17.17 -3.10 -4.90
N ASP A 75 -17.56 -3.10 -3.62
CA ASP A 75 -18.02 -1.89 -2.93
C ASP A 75 -16.83 -1.06 -2.41
N VAL A 76 -15.74 -1.74 -2.02
CA VAL A 76 -14.51 -1.10 -1.58
C VAL A 76 -13.31 -1.79 -2.24
N LEU A 77 -12.46 -1.01 -2.90
CA LEU A 77 -11.15 -1.45 -3.40
C LEU A 77 -10.06 -0.94 -2.46
N ILE A 78 -9.21 -1.84 -1.95
CA ILE A 78 -8.02 -1.50 -1.16
C ILE A 78 -6.78 -1.86 -1.99
N ASN A 79 -6.18 -0.86 -2.61
CA ASN A 79 -4.90 -0.97 -3.32
C ASN A 79 -3.77 -1.04 -2.30
N ASN A 80 -3.42 -2.26 -1.87
CA ASN A 80 -2.37 -2.49 -0.90
C ASN A 80 -1.13 -3.15 -1.50
N ALA A 81 -1.26 -3.91 -2.59
CA ALA A 81 -0.11 -4.49 -3.29
C ALA A 81 0.93 -3.41 -3.60
N ALA A 82 2.17 -3.66 -3.24
CA ALA A 82 3.27 -2.73 -3.49
C ALA A 82 4.60 -3.47 -3.48
N MET A 83 5.56 -2.87 -4.16
CA MET A 83 6.95 -3.26 -4.18
C MET A 83 7.77 -2.22 -3.41
N GLY A 84 8.82 -2.66 -2.73
CA GLY A 84 9.80 -1.80 -2.06
C GLY A 84 11.14 -1.88 -2.76
N ASP A 85 11.79 -0.74 -2.96
CA ASP A 85 13.19 -0.66 -3.41
C ASP A 85 13.85 0.58 -2.84
N SER A 86 15.18 0.53 -2.72
CA SER A 86 15.97 1.57 -2.06
C SER A 86 17.32 1.76 -2.76
N GLY A 87 17.97 2.88 -2.45
CA GLY A 87 19.30 3.24 -2.93
C GLY A 87 19.43 4.70 -3.30
N SER A 88 20.64 5.08 -3.66
CA SER A 88 20.93 6.43 -4.13
C SER A 88 20.41 6.65 -5.54
N LEU A 89 19.73 7.78 -5.78
CA LEU A 89 19.32 8.19 -7.13
C LEU A 89 20.50 8.50 -8.04
N ALA A 90 21.69 8.73 -7.49
CA ALA A 90 22.89 9.02 -8.27
C ALA A 90 23.43 7.79 -9.01
N GLU A 91 23.03 6.57 -8.59
CA GLU A 91 23.62 5.33 -9.11
C GLU A 91 22.66 4.15 -9.24
N VAL A 92 21.41 4.27 -8.73
CA VAL A 92 20.42 3.19 -8.89
C VAL A 92 20.10 2.97 -10.36
N ASP A 93 20.02 1.71 -10.78
CA ASP A 93 19.54 1.36 -12.11
C ASP A 93 18.10 1.88 -12.31
N ILE A 94 17.92 2.65 -13.37
CA ILE A 94 16.63 3.27 -13.69
C ILE A 94 15.55 2.22 -14.03
N ASP A 95 15.93 1.05 -14.53
CA ASP A 95 14.95 -0.02 -14.80
C ASP A 95 14.35 -0.57 -13.50
N ARG A 96 15.10 -0.59 -12.41
CA ARG A 96 14.55 -0.89 -11.07
C ARG A 96 13.50 0.15 -10.66
N VAL A 97 13.79 1.42 -10.91
CA VAL A 97 12.84 2.52 -10.63
C VAL A 97 11.59 2.40 -11.52
N ARG A 98 11.76 2.08 -12.81
CA ARG A 98 10.62 1.84 -13.72
C ARG A 98 9.74 0.71 -13.25
N GLN A 99 10.34 -0.43 -12.87
CA GLN A 99 9.59 -1.58 -12.34
C GLN A 99 8.82 -1.24 -11.06
N LEU A 100 9.44 -0.45 -10.18
CA LEU A 100 8.80 0.02 -8.96
C LEU A 100 7.57 0.89 -9.25
N PHE A 101 7.70 1.82 -10.21
CA PHE A 101 6.58 2.66 -10.65
C PHE A 101 5.51 1.85 -11.37
N GLU A 102 5.88 0.84 -12.16
CA GLU A 102 4.93 -0.06 -12.79
C GLU A 102 3.99 -0.68 -11.76
N VAL A 103 4.55 -1.28 -10.70
CA VAL A 103 3.75 -1.91 -9.64
C VAL A 103 3.00 -0.89 -8.80
N ASN A 104 3.73 0.11 -8.23
CA ASN A 104 3.20 0.98 -7.19
C ASN A 104 2.26 2.06 -7.72
N LEU A 105 2.37 2.40 -9.01
CA LEU A 105 1.58 3.47 -9.62
C LEU A 105 0.75 2.98 -10.80
N PHE A 106 1.37 2.55 -11.90
CA PHE A 106 0.64 2.31 -13.15
C PHE A 106 -0.34 1.15 -13.03
N ALA A 107 0.10 -0.04 -12.64
CA ALA A 107 -0.78 -1.19 -12.45
C ALA A 107 -1.86 -0.94 -11.38
N THR A 108 -1.50 -0.19 -10.31
CA THR A 108 -2.44 0.24 -9.28
C THR A 108 -3.52 1.17 -9.84
N LEU A 109 -3.18 2.11 -10.72
CA LEU A 109 -4.15 3.00 -11.38
C LEU A 109 -5.01 2.26 -12.39
N GLU A 110 -4.44 1.38 -13.19
CA GLU A 110 -5.19 0.55 -14.14
C GLU A 110 -6.24 -0.32 -13.44
N LEU A 111 -5.86 -0.99 -12.34
CA LEU A 111 -6.79 -1.74 -11.51
C LEU A 111 -7.89 -0.85 -10.94
N THR A 112 -7.52 0.34 -10.48
CA THR A 112 -8.46 1.33 -9.95
C THR A 112 -9.48 1.75 -11.01
N GLN A 113 -9.04 1.98 -12.25
CA GLN A 113 -9.94 2.33 -13.36
C GLN A 113 -10.95 1.23 -13.64
N VAL A 114 -10.55 -0.05 -13.58
CA VAL A 114 -11.49 -1.19 -13.73
C VAL A 114 -12.57 -1.14 -12.67
N ALA A 115 -12.21 -0.95 -11.40
CA ALA A 115 -13.18 -0.87 -10.30
C ALA A 115 -14.06 0.39 -10.39
N LEU A 116 -13.47 1.54 -10.72
CA LEU A 116 -14.18 2.81 -10.81
C LEU A 116 -15.26 2.82 -11.89
N ARG A 117 -15.07 2.16 -13.05
CA ARG A 117 -16.12 2.05 -14.08
C ARG A 117 -17.42 1.54 -13.47
N GLN A 118 -17.38 0.43 -12.76
CA GLN A 118 -18.54 -0.16 -12.09
C GLN A 118 -19.06 0.75 -10.96
N MET A 119 -18.17 1.39 -10.19
CA MET A 119 -18.55 2.29 -9.11
C MET A 119 -19.27 3.54 -9.65
N ILE A 120 -18.84 4.07 -10.79
CA ILE A 120 -19.44 5.23 -11.47
C ILE A 120 -20.82 4.87 -12.01
N GLU A 121 -20.98 3.71 -12.65
CA GLU A 121 -22.27 3.23 -13.16
C GLU A 121 -23.30 3.08 -12.05
N ARG A 122 -22.95 2.43 -10.94
CA ARG A 122 -23.86 2.26 -9.79
C ARG A 122 -23.88 3.45 -8.82
N GLN A 123 -23.13 4.53 -9.11
CA GLN A 123 -23.06 5.78 -8.35
C GLN A 123 -22.56 5.63 -6.89
N SER A 124 -21.85 4.56 -6.59
CA SER A 124 -21.38 4.27 -5.23
C SER A 124 -20.14 3.40 -5.23
N GLY A 125 -19.18 3.75 -4.37
CA GLY A 125 -17.97 2.97 -4.13
C GLY A 125 -16.92 3.71 -3.32
N THR A 126 -15.92 2.99 -2.83
CA THR A 126 -14.79 3.56 -2.11
C THR A 126 -13.48 2.94 -2.60
N VAL A 127 -12.49 3.76 -2.89
CA VAL A 127 -11.13 3.30 -3.22
C VAL A 127 -10.16 3.82 -2.16
N LEU A 128 -9.40 2.90 -1.58
CA LEU A 128 -8.30 3.20 -0.66
C LEU A 128 -6.96 2.91 -1.35
N PHE A 129 -6.05 3.87 -1.28
CA PHE A 129 -4.67 3.70 -1.72
C PHE A 129 -3.75 3.60 -0.50
N ILE A 130 -3.04 2.50 -0.36
CA ILE A 130 -2.03 2.36 0.69
C ILE A 130 -0.73 3.02 0.18
N SER A 131 -0.56 4.28 0.59
CA SER A 131 0.65 5.05 0.33
C SER A 131 1.67 4.82 1.45
N SER A 132 2.30 5.86 1.96
CA SER A 132 3.25 5.85 3.07
C SER A 132 3.49 7.26 3.58
N ILE A 133 3.98 7.41 4.80
CA ILE A 133 4.59 8.67 5.25
C ILE A 133 5.81 9.04 4.38
N ALA A 134 6.52 8.05 3.79
CA ALA A 134 7.58 8.27 2.82
C ALA A 134 7.09 8.90 1.51
N GLY A 135 5.79 8.94 1.25
CA GLY A 135 5.15 9.73 0.19
C GLY A 135 4.83 11.19 0.60
N ARG A 136 5.36 11.66 1.72
CA ARG A 136 5.12 13.00 2.27
C ARG A 136 6.40 13.80 2.53
N VAL A 137 7.49 13.12 2.80
CA VAL A 137 8.83 13.70 3.02
C VAL A 137 9.87 12.91 2.25
N PRO A 138 10.86 13.57 1.63
CA PRO A 138 11.95 12.88 0.96
C PRO A 138 12.85 12.22 2.00
N MET A 139 13.26 10.98 1.71
CA MET A 139 14.17 10.23 2.58
C MET A 139 15.39 9.80 1.77
N PRO A 140 16.61 10.26 2.11
CA PRO A 140 17.83 9.83 1.44
C PRO A 140 17.94 8.30 1.40
N PHE A 141 18.45 7.75 0.30
CA PHE A 141 18.58 6.32 0.04
C PHE A 141 17.27 5.51 0.03
N LEU A 142 16.11 6.17 0.16
CA LEU A 142 14.78 5.58 0.02
C LEU A 142 14.01 6.22 -1.13
N MET A 143 14.66 7.09 -1.90
CA MET A 143 13.98 7.91 -2.91
C MET A 143 13.28 7.13 -4.01
N PRO A 144 13.77 5.99 -4.54
CA PRO A 144 13.00 5.21 -5.49
C PRO A 144 11.59 4.91 -4.99
N TYR A 145 11.47 4.37 -3.78
CA TYR A 145 10.19 4.08 -3.14
C TYR A 145 9.39 5.35 -2.81
N SER A 146 10.06 6.35 -2.20
CA SER A 146 9.41 7.60 -1.83
C SER A 146 8.76 8.27 -3.03
N MET A 147 9.46 8.40 -4.15
CA MET A 147 8.92 8.98 -5.39
C MET A 147 7.63 8.28 -5.84
N SER A 148 7.62 6.95 -5.83
CA SER A 148 6.42 6.18 -6.21
C SER A 148 5.23 6.47 -5.28
N LYS A 149 5.47 6.61 -3.96
CA LYS A 149 4.43 6.91 -2.98
C LYS A 149 4.01 8.38 -2.98
N PHE A 150 4.90 9.32 -3.34
CA PHE A 150 4.54 10.72 -3.64
C PHE A 150 3.60 10.78 -4.86
N ALA A 151 3.97 10.12 -5.96
CA ALA A 151 3.15 10.07 -7.17
C ALA A 151 1.77 9.45 -6.89
N LEU A 152 1.72 8.32 -6.17
CA LEU A 152 0.47 7.67 -5.77
C LEU A 152 -0.41 8.59 -4.89
N SER A 153 0.20 9.31 -3.94
CA SER A 153 -0.52 10.24 -3.06
C SER A 153 -1.09 11.44 -3.82
N ALA A 154 -0.37 11.94 -4.83
CA ALA A 154 -0.83 13.00 -5.71
C ALA A 154 -1.96 12.52 -6.61
N ALA A 155 -1.80 11.35 -7.26
CA ALA A 155 -2.83 10.73 -8.11
C ALA A 155 -4.13 10.52 -7.33
N ALA A 156 -4.07 9.96 -6.13
CA ALA A 156 -5.24 9.75 -5.29
C ALA A 156 -5.93 11.06 -4.87
N ALA A 157 -5.17 12.10 -4.59
CA ALA A 157 -5.73 13.40 -4.22
C ALA A 157 -6.42 14.08 -5.41
N GLY A 158 -5.81 14.04 -6.60
CA GLY A 158 -6.43 14.51 -7.85
C GLY A 158 -7.70 13.73 -8.18
N LEU A 159 -7.62 12.41 -8.16
CA LEU A 159 -8.76 11.52 -8.43
C LEU A 159 -9.93 11.77 -7.45
N ARG A 160 -9.63 12.09 -6.17
CA ARG A 160 -10.67 12.49 -5.21
C ARG A 160 -11.43 13.72 -5.69
N ALA A 161 -10.70 14.77 -6.12
CA ALA A 161 -11.30 16.00 -6.59
C ALA A 161 -12.13 15.78 -7.87
N GLU A 162 -11.69 14.90 -8.77
CA GLU A 162 -12.44 14.51 -9.97
C GLU A 162 -13.73 13.77 -9.61
N MET A 163 -13.67 12.79 -8.70
CA MET A 163 -14.86 12.03 -8.28
C MET A 163 -15.87 12.91 -7.53
N ASP A 164 -15.41 13.88 -6.76
CA ASP A 164 -16.29 14.83 -6.07
C ASP A 164 -17.10 15.69 -7.06
N GLN A 165 -16.54 15.98 -8.27
CA GLN A 165 -17.27 16.71 -9.34
C GLN A 165 -18.45 15.91 -9.92
N LEU A 166 -18.39 14.59 -9.88
CA LEU A 166 -19.50 13.75 -10.33
C LEU A 166 -20.72 13.81 -9.42
N LYS A 167 -20.59 14.37 -8.21
CA LYS A 167 -21.66 14.46 -7.19
C LYS A 167 -22.30 13.10 -6.86
N LYS A 168 -21.53 12.02 -6.97
CA LYS A 168 -21.93 10.64 -6.66
C LYS A 168 -21.34 10.20 -5.33
N ASN A 169 -21.84 9.10 -4.76
CA ASN A 169 -21.31 8.54 -3.51
C ASN A 169 -20.04 7.70 -3.76
N ILE A 170 -19.04 8.31 -4.41
CA ILE A 170 -17.75 7.70 -4.72
C ILE A 170 -16.66 8.40 -3.92
N HIS A 171 -15.88 7.63 -3.20
CA HIS A 171 -14.88 8.18 -2.28
C HIS A 171 -13.49 7.62 -2.56
N ILE A 172 -12.51 8.51 -2.63
CA ILE A 172 -11.10 8.17 -2.74
C ILE A 172 -10.41 8.54 -1.44
N THR A 173 -9.56 7.64 -0.93
CA THR A 173 -8.89 7.77 0.36
C THR A 173 -7.45 7.32 0.26
N VAL A 174 -6.55 8.04 0.91
CA VAL A 174 -5.14 7.69 1.06
C VAL A 174 -4.90 7.23 2.49
N ILE A 175 -4.32 6.07 2.63
CA ILE A 175 -3.82 5.54 3.90
C ILE A 175 -2.31 5.70 3.89
N GLU A 176 -1.75 6.32 4.92
CA GLU A 176 -0.33 6.61 5.02
C GLU A 176 0.27 5.86 6.23
N PRO A 177 0.69 4.59 6.04
CA PRO A 177 1.42 3.87 7.07
C PRO A 177 2.73 4.58 7.42
N GLY A 178 3.05 4.60 8.70
CA GLY A 178 4.40 4.87 9.16
C GLY A 178 5.28 3.62 9.08
N ALA A 179 6.41 3.65 9.79
CA ALA A 179 7.24 2.47 9.96
C ALA A 179 6.53 1.44 10.84
N ILE A 180 6.25 0.27 10.29
CA ILE A 180 5.55 -0.84 10.97
C ILE A 180 6.33 -2.13 10.70
N HIS A 181 6.56 -2.91 11.75
CA HIS A 181 7.30 -4.16 11.67
C HIS A 181 6.47 -5.24 10.96
N THR A 182 6.71 -5.38 9.66
CA THR A 182 6.05 -6.39 8.79
C THR A 182 7.06 -7.19 7.96
N GLY A 183 8.35 -6.91 8.11
CA GLY A 183 9.41 -7.40 7.23
C GLY A 183 9.57 -6.61 5.93
N PHE A 184 8.57 -5.85 5.50
CA PHE A 184 8.61 -5.06 4.27
C PHE A 184 9.69 -3.98 4.30
N ASN A 185 9.79 -3.23 5.40
CA ASN A 185 10.79 -2.16 5.54
C ASN A 185 12.21 -2.74 5.50
N GLN A 186 12.45 -3.87 6.18
CA GLN A 186 13.76 -4.52 6.20
C GLN A 186 14.14 -4.99 4.79
N ALA A 187 13.24 -5.74 4.11
CA ALA A 187 13.50 -6.21 2.75
C ALA A 187 13.76 -5.03 1.78
N MET A 188 12.99 -3.93 1.92
CA MET A 188 13.16 -2.74 1.10
C MET A 188 14.50 -2.04 1.36
N THR A 189 14.90 -1.88 2.61
CA THR A 189 16.18 -1.22 2.93
C THR A 189 17.37 -2.08 2.59
N ASP A 190 17.26 -3.38 2.71
CA ASP A 190 18.32 -4.32 2.37
C ASP A 190 18.53 -4.43 0.84
N SER A 191 17.51 -4.12 0.05
CA SER A 191 17.57 -4.24 -1.41
C SER A 191 18.73 -3.47 -2.04
N LYS A 192 19.07 -2.29 -1.51
CA LYS A 192 20.21 -1.49 -2.02
C LYS A 192 21.56 -2.17 -1.79
N TYR A 193 21.72 -2.88 -0.67
CA TYR A 193 22.99 -3.53 -0.36
C TYR A 193 23.26 -4.76 -1.23
N ALA A 194 22.26 -5.27 -1.93
CA ALA A 194 22.44 -6.34 -2.90
C ALA A 194 23.15 -5.86 -4.19
N TRP A 195 23.02 -4.58 -4.54
CA TRP A 195 23.61 -4.02 -5.75
C TRP A 195 24.68 -2.92 -5.48
N MET A 196 24.67 -2.28 -4.31
CA MET A 196 25.70 -1.33 -3.88
C MET A 196 27.00 -2.09 -3.54
N GLY A 197 27.77 -2.43 -4.56
CA GLY A 197 29.04 -3.11 -4.43
C GLY A 197 30.22 -2.14 -4.20
N PRO A 198 31.47 -2.64 -4.33
CA PRO A 198 32.68 -1.83 -4.12
C PRO A 198 32.79 -0.60 -5.04
N SER A 199 32.12 -0.62 -6.19
CA SER A 199 32.09 0.49 -7.15
C SER A 199 31.06 1.58 -6.82
N SER A 200 30.20 1.38 -5.82
CA SER A 200 29.24 2.38 -5.38
C SER A 200 29.95 3.61 -4.81
N TYR A 201 29.42 4.80 -5.12
CA TYR A 201 29.90 6.05 -4.51
C TYR A 201 29.82 6.05 -2.99
N PHE A 202 28.96 5.23 -2.42
CA PHE A 202 28.68 5.13 -0.98
C PHE A 202 29.22 3.84 -0.34
N ALA A 203 30.05 3.06 -1.06
CA ALA A 203 30.58 1.78 -0.57
C ALA A 203 31.24 1.91 0.81
N HIS A 204 32.02 2.98 1.02
CA HIS A 204 32.73 3.24 2.28
C HIS A 204 31.80 3.55 3.48
N GLN A 205 30.54 3.88 3.22
CA GLN A 205 29.54 4.18 4.27
C GLN A 205 28.54 3.02 4.49
N ALA A 206 28.57 1.97 3.66
CA ALA A 206 27.54 0.93 3.64
C ALA A 206 27.31 0.28 5.02
N GLU A 207 28.37 -0.06 5.74
CA GLU A 207 28.25 -0.67 7.08
C GLU A 207 27.70 0.30 8.14
N ALA A 208 28.11 1.56 8.08
CA ALA A 208 27.59 2.60 8.97
C ALA A 208 26.09 2.85 8.69
N MET A 209 25.69 2.88 7.42
CA MET A 209 24.30 3.02 6.99
C MET A 209 23.45 1.85 7.48
N LYS A 210 23.89 0.61 7.29
CA LYS A 210 23.19 -0.58 7.80
C LYS A 210 22.95 -0.52 9.30
N LYS A 211 24.00 -0.14 10.05
CA LYS A 211 23.92 -0.01 11.51
C LYS A 211 22.93 1.06 11.93
N GLN A 212 22.99 2.22 11.29
CA GLN A 212 22.08 3.34 11.60
C GLN A 212 20.63 3.01 11.23
N GLU A 213 20.39 2.41 10.09
CA GLU A 213 19.04 2.00 9.67
C GLU A 213 18.44 0.99 10.65
N ARG A 214 19.20 -0.02 11.06
CA ARG A 214 18.75 -1.00 12.05
C ARG A 214 18.37 -0.33 13.37
N ILE A 215 19.18 0.61 13.86
CA ILE A 215 18.86 1.36 15.09
C ILE A 215 17.58 2.20 14.88
N THR A 216 17.48 2.89 13.76
CA THR A 216 16.35 3.74 13.44
C THR A 216 15.05 2.94 13.35
N PHE A 217 15.06 1.81 12.64
CA PHE A 217 13.87 0.95 12.54
C PHE A 217 13.48 0.33 13.88
N ASN A 218 14.44 -0.17 14.65
CA ASN A 218 14.16 -0.71 15.99
C ASN A 218 13.48 0.32 16.91
N TRP A 219 13.76 1.61 16.70
CA TRP A 219 13.21 2.71 17.50
C TRP A 219 11.88 3.24 16.97
N LEU A 220 11.73 3.31 15.63
CA LEU A 220 10.57 3.93 14.98
C LEU A 220 9.47 2.93 14.64
N GLU A 221 9.79 1.65 14.41
CA GLU A 221 8.80 0.69 13.97
C GLU A 221 7.76 0.40 15.06
N ALA A 222 6.49 0.60 14.73
CA ALA A 222 5.40 0.06 15.51
C ALA A 222 5.43 -1.47 15.46
N LYS A 223 5.40 -2.12 16.62
CA LYS A 223 5.53 -3.59 16.75
C LYS A 223 4.36 -4.36 16.13
N THR A 224 3.24 -3.72 15.88
CA THR A 224 2.03 -4.36 15.36
C THR A 224 1.39 -3.50 14.27
N THR A 225 0.67 -4.15 13.38
CA THR A 225 -0.12 -3.50 12.31
C THR A 225 -1.43 -2.88 12.82
N ARG A 226 -1.79 -3.10 14.09
CA ARG A 226 -3.12 -2.79 14.65
C ARG A 226 -3.58 -1.35 14.37
N SER A 227 -2.70 -0.37 14.50
CA SER A 227 -3.07 1.04 14.31
C SER A 227 -3.47 1.35 12.87
N ILE A 228 -2.73 0.79 11.91
CA ILE A 228 -3.00 1.00 10.48
C ILE A 228 -4.18 0.17 10.00
N VAL A 229 -4.32 -1.07 10.45
CA VAL A 229 -5.48 -1.93 10.18
C VAL A 229 -6.76 -1.25 10.65
N ASN A 230 -6.77 -0.71 11.88
CA ASN A 230 -7.91 0.04 12.39
C ASN A 230 -8.23 1.29 11.53
N ALA A 231 -7.21 1.98 11.02
CA ALA A 231 -7.42 3.13 10.13
C ALA A 231 -8.03 2.69 8.78
N ILE A 232 -7.56 1.58 8.20
CA ILE A 232 -8.09 1.01 6.96
C ILE A 232 -9.54 0.55 7.15
N VAL A 233 -9.82 -0.21 8.20
CA VAL A 233 -11.19 -0.66 8.54
C VAL A 233 -12.12 0.53 8.71
N LYS A 234 -11.72 1.53 9.50
CA LYS A 234 -12.50 2.76 9.69
C LYS A 234 -12.79 3.48 8.39
N ALA A 235 -11.82 3.58 7.48
CA ALA A 235 -11.99 4.21 6.17
C ALA A 235 -12.93 3.39 5.27
N SER A 236 -12.80 2.05 5.28
CA SER A 236 -13.63 1.13 4.49
C SER A 236 -15.10 1.13 4.90
N GLU A 237 -15.37 1.31 6.19
CA GLU A 237 -16.74 1.30 6.74
C GLU A 237 -17.41 2.67 6.74
N ALA A 238 -16.65 3.75 6.68
CA ALA A 238 -17.18 5.11 6.74
C ALA A 238 -18.13 5.41 5.56
N LYS A 239 -19.25 6.09 5.85
CA LYS A 239 -20.15 6.60 4.79
C LYS A 239 -19.48 7.67 3.93
N ARG A 240 -18.67 8.53 4.55
CA ARG A 240 -17.88 9.58 3.90
C ARG A 240 -16.46 9.58 4.51
N PRO A 241 -15.55 8.74 3.99
CA PRO A 241 -14.18 8.70 4.51
C PRO A 241 -13.45 10.01 4.21
N ARG A 242 -12.54 10.38 5.12
CA ARG A 242 -11.63 11.50 4.90
C ARG A 242 -10.65 11.17 3.77
N LEU A 243 -10.09 12.18 3.13
CA LEU A 243 -9.07 11.97 2.10
C LEU A 243 -7.84 11.23 2.66
N ARG A 244 -7.42 11.50 3.92
CA ARG A 244 -6.18 10.94 4.48
C ARG A 244 -6.37 10.36 5.86
N TYR A 245 -5.73 9.21 6.08
CA TYR A 245 -5.55 8.55 7.37
C TYR A 245 -4.08 8.20 7.54
N VAL A 246 -3.49 8.62 8.65
CA VAL A 246 -2.08 8.34 8.99
C VAL A 246 -2.05 7.50 10.26
N ALA A 247 -1.24 6.46 10.29
CA ALA A 247 -1.05 5.62 11.48
C ALA A 247 0.34 4.94 11.46
N PRO A 248 1.01 4.91 12.63
CA PRO A 248 0.65 5.52 13.90
C PRO A 248 0.59 7.06 13.86
N TRP A 249 -0.32 7.65 14.62
CA TRP A 249 -0.57 9.11 14.56
C TRP A 249 0.66 9.96 14.94
N ILE A 250 1.50 9.45 15.84
CA ILE A 250 2.72 10.14 16.33
C ILE A 250 3.72 10.36 15.17
N GLN A 251 3.89 9.35 14.31
CA GLN A 251 4.76 9.45 13.14
C GLN A 251 4.15 10.42 12.09
N GLY A 252 2.83 10.41 11.96
CA GLY A 252 2.11 11.36 11.12
C GLY A 252 2.25 12.81 11.58
N PHE A 253 2.30 13.04 12.88
CA PHE A 253 2.57 14.36 13.45
C PHE A 253 3.98 14.83 13.13
N GLY A 254 5.00 13.96 13.30
CA GLY A 254 6.38 14.28 12.93
C GLY A 254 6.53 14.67 11.46
N VAL A 255 5.92 13.90 10.55
CA VAL A 255 5.91 14.21 9.11
C VAL A 255 5.21 15.55 8.82
N ARG A 256 4.11 15.86 9.50
CA ARG A 256 3.43 17.14 9.33
C ARG A 256 4.30 18.31 9.76
N LEU A 257 5.00 18.16 10.89
CA LEU A 257 5.94 19.20 11.37
C LEU A 257 7.10 19.39 10.39
N ALA A 258 7.73 18.30 9.93
CA ALA A 258 8.81 18.35 8.95
C ALA A 258 8.40 19.15 7.69
N ARG A 259 7.22 18.89 7.15
CA ARG A 259 6.69 19.62 5.99
C ARG A 259 6.43 21.11 6.24
N ILE A 260 6.01 21.48 7.45
CA ILE A 260 5.82 22.91 7.82
C ILE A 260 7.18 23.61 7.90
N LEU A 261 8.21 22.90 8.35
CA LEU A 261 9.58 23.41 8.45
C LEU A 261 10.35 23.37 7.12
N GLY A 262 9.73 22.90 6.04
CA GLY A 262 10.33 22.87 4.71
C GLY A 262 11.34 21.73 4.49
N VAL A 263 11.24 20.66 5.28
CA VAL A 263 12.11 19.46 5.19
C VAL A 263 11.34 18.30 4.55
#